data_25a1ab2cd75c41a23e8b2e0d99125eb9
#
_entry.id   25a1ab2cd75c41a23e8b2e0d99125eb9
#
_cell.length_a   1.000
_cell.length_b   1.000
_cell.length_c   1.000
_cell.angle_alpha   90.00
_cell.angle_beta   90.00
_cell.angle_gamma   90.00
#
_symmetry.space_group_name_H-M   'P 1'
#
loop_
_entity.id
_entity.type
_entity.pdbx_description
1 polymer ?
#
loop_
_entity_poly.entity_id
_entity_poly.type
_entity_poly.pdbx_seq_one_letter_code
_entity_poly.pdbx_strand_id
1 'polypeptide(L)'
;MSKKPKDNEENVTSEVEIEENTTTLDAQVTELVGDLQRTRADFENFRKQVDLQKENERKAACLATVYKVLPLLDDIGRAIENYEELKPIEKTLEKTMKGLGLEKINPKVGTEFNPEIHEAVMAEGDGEKEIIDETLRDGYYYNGEVLREAMVKVKRVS
;
A
#
# COMPACT_ATOMS: atom_id res chain seq x y z
N MET A 1 61.38 -71.52 5.07
CA MET A 1 61.18 -70.43 4.06
C MET A 1 59.79 -69.79 4.37
N SER A 2 59.89 -68.62 4.97
CA SER A 2 58.69 -67.84 5.44
C SER A 2 57.99 -67.21 4.25
N LYS A 3 56.64 -67.41 4.15
CA LYS A 3 55.77 -66.59 3.38
C LYS A 3 55.31 -65.43 4.27
N LYS A 4 55.68 -64.20 3.93
CA LYS A 4 55.13 -62.92 4.47
C LYS A 4 53.68 -62.75 3.99
N PRO A 5 52.80 -62.20 4.82
CA PRO A 5 51.45 -61.93 4.41
C PRO A 5 51.42 -60.61 3.59
N LYS A 6 50.82 -60.66 2.40
CA LYS A 6 50.52 -59.53 1.52
C LYS A 6 49.13 -58.86 1.81
N ASP A 7 48.42 -59.37 2.82
CA ASP A 7 47.03 -58.98 3.05
C ASP A 7 46.82 -57.69 3.85
N ASN A 8 47.90 -57.04 4.30
CA ASN A 8 47.77 -55.84 5.18
C ASN A 8 47.87 -54.50 4.45
N GLU A 9 48.43 -54.47 3.21
CA GLU A 9 48.56 -53.22 2.45
C GLU A 9 47.28 -52.91 1.62
N GLU A 10 46.54 -53.90 1.11
CA GLU A 10 45.29 -53.70 0.38
C GLU A 10 44.15 -53.26 1.29
N ASN A 11 44.16 -53.68 2.55
CA ASN A 11 43.10 -53.31 3.51
C ASN A 11 43.25 -51.87 4.01
N VAL A 12 44.48 -51.39 4.17
CA VAL A 12 44.76 -50.00 4.61
C VAL A 12 44.45 -49.00 3.47
N THR A 13 44.70 -49.31 2.21
CA THR A 13 44.37 -48.45 1.07
C THR A 13 42.87 -48.36 0.86
N SER A 14 42.11 -49.42 1.06
CA SER A 14 40.64 -49.38 0.92
C SER A 14 39.96 -48.63 2.09
N GLU A 15 40.47 -48.69 3.31
CA GLU A 15 39.96 -47.89 4.45
C GLU A 15 40.25 -46.39 4.26
N VAL A 16 41.39 -45.99 3.77
CA VAL A 16 41.74 -44.59 3.47
C VAL A 16 40.87 -44.02 2.34
N GLU A 17 40.63 -44.78 1.26
CA GLU A 17 39.73 -44.36 0.18
C GLU A 17 38.29 -44.20 0.64
N ILE A 18 37.81 -45.02 1.58
CA ILE A 18 36.47 -44.94 2.17
C ILE A 18 36.37 -43.70 3.07
N GLU A 19 37.38 -43.40 3.87
CA GLU A 19 37.42 -42.19 4.73
C GLU A 19 37.49 -40.89 3.91
N GLU A 20 38.26 -40.82 2.82
CA GLU A 20 38.28 -39.66 1.92
C GLU A 20 36.97 -39.47 1.21
N ASN A 21 36.32 -40.55 0.75
CA ASN A 21 34.98 -40.45 0.12
C ASN A 21 33.91 -40.02 1.10
N THR A 22 33.94 -40.49 2.35
CA THR A 22 32.95 -40.08 3.39
C THR A 22 33.14 -38.61 3.77
N THR A 23 34.37 -38.12 3.92
CA THR A 23 34.62 -36.69 4.20
C THR A 23 34.22 -35.77 3.08
N THR A 24 34.36 -36.17 1.81
CA THR A 24 33.89 -35.41 0.65
C THR A 24 32.38 -35.40 0.55
N LEU A 25 31.72 -36.51 0.83
CA LEU A 25 30.23 -36.59 0.87
C LEU A 25 29.64 -35.75 2.00
N ASP A 26 30.23 -35.77 3.18
CA ASP A 26 29.81 -34.95 4.33
C ASP A 26 29.95 -33.44 4.04
N ALA A 27 31.04 -33.02 3.35
CA ALA A 27 31.20 -31.65 2.91
C ALA A 27 30.14 -31.25 1.90
N GLN A 28 29.83 -32.09 0.90
CA GLN A 28 28.77 -31.84 -0.08
C GLN A 28 27.38 -31.77 0.57
N VAL A 29 27.08 -32.67 1.52
CA VAL A 29 25.82 -32.61 2.28
C VAL A 29 25.70 -31.33 3.07
N THR A 30 26.78 -30.89 3.70
CA THR A 30 26.80 -29.64 4.47
C THR A 30 26.56 -28.42 3.58
N GLU A 31 27.19 -28.38 2.39
CA GLU A 31 26.98 -27.33 1.39
C GLU A 31 25.53 -27.32 0.88
N LEU A 32 24.99 -28.48 0.51
CA LEU A 32 23.62 -28.61 0.05
C LEU A 32 22.60 -28.22 1.11
N VAL A 33 22.83 -28.55 2.38
CA VAL A 33 21.98 -28.12 3.49
C VAL A 33 22.05 -26.60 3.66
N GLY A 34 23.22 -26.01 3.53
CA GLY A 34 23.38 -24.55 3.55
C GLY A 34 22.63 -23.86 2.42
N ASP A 35 22.69 -24.39 1.19
CA ASP A 35 21.98 -23.87 0.03
C ASP A 35 20.46 -24.03 0.16
N LEU A 36 20.01 -25.14 0.71
CA LEU A 36 18.59 -25.35 1.02
C LEU A 36 18.07 -24.37 2.06
N GLN A 37 18.84 -24.10 3.11
CA GLN A 37 18.48 -23.11 4.14
C GLN A 37 18.39 -21.72 3.55
N ARG A 38 19.36 -21.33 2.70
CA ARG A 38 19.36 -20.04 2.00
C ARG A 38 18.17 -19.92 1.07
N THR A 39 17.95 -20.94 0.23
CA THR A 39 16.82 -20.97 -0.73
C THR A 39 15.47 -20.87 0.00
N ARG A 40 15.34 -21.54 1.14
CA ARG A 40 14.14 -21.46 1.97
C ARG A 40 13.94 -20.05 2.53
N ALA A 41 14.99 -19.42 3.04
CA ALA A 41 14.93 -18.05 3.53
C ALA A 41 14.57 -17.05 2.42
N ASP A 42 15.16 -17.20 1.24
CA ASP A 42 14.85 -16.39 0.06
C ASP A 42 13.41 -16.57 -0.40
N PHE A 43 12.91 -17.82 -0.39
CA PHE A 43 11.52 -18.11 -0.71
C PHE A 43 10.54 -17.50 0.30
N GLU A 44 10.83 -17.55 1.59
CA GLU A 44 10.01 -16.92 2.62
C GLU A 44 9.98 -15.38 2.46
N ASN A 45 11.11 -14.77 2.13
CA ASN A 45 11.20 -13.34 1.83
C ASN A 45 10.44 -12.98 0.56
N PHE A 46 10.61 -13.75 -0.51
CA PHE A 46 9.86 -13.58 -1.75
C PHE A 46 8.35 -13.67 -1.53
N ARG A 47 7.89 -14.66 -0.78
CA ARG A 47 6.48 -14.81 -0.44
C ARG A 47 5.92 -13.57 0.28
N LYS A 48 6.65 -13.05 1.28
CA LYS A 48 6.25 -11.82 1.99
C LYS A 48 6.16 -10.62 1.05
N GLN A 49 7.11 -10.47 0.13
CA GLN A 49 7.09 -9.40 -0.86
C GLN A 49 5.91 -9.53 -1.82
N VAL A 50 5.62 -10.73 -2.31
CA VAL A 50 4.47 -10.99 -3.18
C VAL A 50 3.13 -10.68 -2.48
N ASP A 51 3.00 -11.06 -1.21
CA ASP A 51 1.78 -10.79 -0.44
C ASP A 51 1.60 -9.27 -0.23
N LEU A 52 2.67 -8.54 0.09
CA LEU A 52 2.66 -7.08 0.20
C LEU A 52 2.33 -6.40 -1.13
N GLN A 53 2.92 -6.89 -2.23
CA GLN A 53 2.64 -6.36 -3.56
C GLN A 53 1.17 -6.54 -3.94
N LYS A 54 0.60 -7.73 -3.72
CA LYS A 54 -0.84 -7.99 -3.97
C LYS A 54 -1.74 -7.07 -3.15
N GLU A 55 -1.39 -6.81 -1.91
CA GLU A 55 -2.15 -5.87 -1.07
C GLU A 55 -2.10 -4.45 -1.64
N ASN A 56 -0.93 -3.99 -2.03
CA ASN A 56 -0.75 -2.67 -2.64
C ASN A 56 -1.50 -2.55 -3.98
N GLU A 57 -1.44 -3.59 -4.83
CA GLU A 57 -2.20 -3.63 -6.08
C GLU A 57 -3.71 -3.57 -5.85
N ARG A 58 -4.23 -4.28 -4.84
CA ARG A 58 -5.65 -4.20 -4.47
C ARG A 58 -6.03 -2.79 -4.00
N LYS A 59 -5.20 -2.17 -3.16
CA LYS A 59 -5.42 -0.79 -2.69
C LYS A 59 -5.42 0.18 -3.87
N ALA A 60 -4.45 0.07 -4.78
CA ALA A 60 -4.36 0.91 -5.96
C ALA A 60 -5.55 0.74 -6.92
N ALA A 61 -6.01 -0.50 -7.15
CA ALA A 61 -7.17 -0.77 -7.99
C ALA A 61 -8.47 -0.20 -7.39
N CYS A 62 -8.63 -0.32 -6.06
CA CYS A 62 -9.76 0.25 -5.35
C CYS A 62 -9.76 1.77 -5.45
N LEU A 63 -8.61 2.40 -5.20
CA LEU A 63 -8.40 3.84 -5.30
C LEU A 63 -8.72 4.36 -6.71
N ALA A 64 -8.22 3.68 -7.75
CA ALA A 64 -8.50 4.04 -9.14
C ALA A 64 -10.00 3.95 -9.49
N THR A 65 -10.71 3.01 -8.89
CA THR A 65 -12.17 2.87 -9.07
C THR A 65 -12.90 4.02 -8.40
N VAL A 66 -12.51 4.35 -7.17
CA VAL A 66 -13.09 5.48 -6.41
C VAL A 66 -12.90 6.79 -7.16
N TYR A 67 -11.69 7.04 -7.70
CA TYR A 67 -11.43 8.24 -8.51
C TYR A 67 -12.40 8.39 -9.70
N LYS A 68 -12.76 7.29 -10.36
CA LYS A 68 -13.70 7.31 -11.49
C LYS A 68 -15.14 7.60 -11.07
N VAL A 69 -15.48 7.36 -9.81
CA VAL A 69 -16.81 7.61 -9.26
C VAL A 69 -16.97 9.05 -8.74
N LEU A 70 -15.88 9.73 -8.39
CA LEU A 70 -15.92 11.10 -7.85
C LEU A 70 -16.76 12.08 -8.70
N PRO A 71 -16.65 12.13 -10.05
CA PRO A 71 -17.49 13.04 -10.84
C PRO A 71 -18.98 12.80 -10.68
N LEU A 72 -19.37 11.53 -10.54
CA LEU A 72 -20.78 11.18 -10.30
C LEU A 72 -21.25 11.68 -8.92
N LEU A 73 -20.38 11.58 -7.90
CA LEU A 73 -20.67 12.10 -6.56
C LEU A 73 -20.82 13.63 -6.59
N ASP A 74 -19.98 14.32 -7.35
CA ASP A 74 -20.06 15.79 -7.54
C ASP A 74 -21.38 16.18 -8.21
N ASP A 75 -21.82 15.44 -9.23
CA ASP A 75 -23.08 15.69 -9.93
C ASP A 75 -24.30 15.43 -9.03
N ILE A 76 -24.27 14.35 -8.25
CA ILE A 76 -25.34 14.04 -7.27
C ILE A 76 -25.37 15.10 -6.18
N GLY A 77 -24.21 15.54 -5.65
CA GLY A 77 -24.13 16.62 -4.65
C GLY A 77 -24.79 17.89 -5.16
N ARG A 78 -24.44 18.34 -6.36
CA ARG A 78 -25.06 19.52 -7.01
C ARG A 78 -26.56 19.34 -7.24
N ALA A 79 -27.01 18.13 -7.60
CA ALA A 79 -28.44 17.88 -7.78
C ALA A 79 -29.19 17.96 -6.45
N ILE A 80 -28.63 17.45 -5.35
CA ILE A 80 -29.22 17.53 -4.01
C ILE A 80 -29.35 18.99 -3.54
N GLU A 81 -28.35 19.83 -3.82
CA GLU A 81 -28.39 21.27 -3.48
C GLU A 81 -29.48 22.02 -4.25
N ASN A 82 -29.75 21.63 -5.50
CA ASN A 82 -30.74 22.30 -6.35
C ASN A 82 -32.14 21.76 -6.20
N TYR A 83 -32.32 20.52 -5.74
CA TYR A 83 -33.64 19.87 -5.65
C TYR A 83 -33.87 19.27 -4.25
N GLU A 84 -34.74 19.91 -3.46
CA GLU A 84 -35.05 19.46 -2.09
C GLU A 84 -35.59 18.03 -2.02
N GLU A 85 -36.27 17.58 -3.07
CA GLU A 85 -36.83 16.23 -3.18
C GLU A 85 -35.76 15.13 -3.14
N LEU A 86 -34.51 15.46 -3.43
CA LEU A 86 -33.37 14.55 -3.42
C LEU A 86 -32.65 14.42 -2.06
N LYS A 87 -32.99 15.26 -1.07
CA LYS A 87 -32.40 15.20 0.28
C LYS A 87 -32.44 13.82 0.96
N PRO A 88 -33.48 12.98 0.77
CA PRO A 88 -33.46 11.63 1.32
C PRO A 88 -32.34 10.73 0.74
N ILE A 89 -31.85 11.02 -0.48
CA ILE A 89 -30.77 10.30 -1.15
C ILE A 89 -29.44 10.63 -0.51
N GLU A 90 -29.24 11.84 0.00
CA GLU A 90 -28.02 12.31 0.63
C GLU A 90 -27.56 11.38 1.77
N LYS A 91 -28.46 11.04 2.69
CA LYS A 91 -28.13 10.13 3.80
C LYS A 91 -27.71 8.73 3.34
N THR A 92 -28.34 8.24 2.27
CA THR A 92 -27.98 6.93 1.70
C THR A 92 -26.63 7.01 1.02
N LEU A 93 -26.37 8.09 0.30
CA LEU A 93 -25.09 8.35 -0.36
C LEU A 93 -23.95 8.44 0.66
N GLU A 94 -24.11 9.27 1.71
CA GLU A 94 -23.11 9.41 2.79
C GLU A 94 -22.81 8.06 3.48
N LYS A 95 -23.86 7.29 3.78
CA LYS A 95 -23.70 5.96 4.37
C LYS A 95 -22.93 5.00 3.46
N THR A 96 -23.24 5.04 2.16
CA THR A 96 -22.55 4.21 1.16
C THR A 96 -21.09 4.61 1.01
N MET A 97 -20.81 5.92 0.91
CA MET A 97 -19.46 6.47 0.83
C MET A 97 -18.64 6.07 2.05
N LYS A 98 -19.20 6.23 3.25
CA LYS A 98 -18.53 5.83 4.50
C LYS A 98 -18.24 4.32 4.54
N GLY A 99 -19.17 3.50 4.01
CA GLY A 99 -18.95 2.05 3.86
C GLY A 99 -17.82 1.69 2.89
N LEU A 100 -17.50 2.58 1.95
CA LEU A 100 -16.38 2.46 1.01
C LEU A 100 -15.09 3.09 1.54
N GLY A 101 -15.09 3.64 2.76
CA GLY A 101 -13.93 4.34 3.34
C GLY A 101 -13.76 5.77 2.82
N LEU A 102 -14.79 6.35 2.17
CA LEU A 102 -14.83 7.73 1.71
C LEU A 102 -15.49 8.62 2.76
N GLU A 103 -14.82 9.72 3.09
CA GLU A 103 -15.37 10.78 3.95
C GLU A 103 -15.25 12.12 3.23
N LYS A 104 -16.35 12.88 3.23
CA LYS A 104 -16.41 14.21 2.60
C LYS A 104 -15.61 15.21 3.45
N ILE A 105 -14.71 15.97 2.81
CA ILE A 105 -14.11 17.17 3.39
C ILE A 105 -15.18 18.26 3.26
N ASN A 106 -15.66 18.74 4.40
CA ASN A 106 -16.73 19.76 4.43
C ASN A 106 -16.15 21.08 4.96
N PRO A 107 -15.56 21.91 4.09
CA PRO A 107 -15.03 23.20 4.48
C PRO A 107 -16.19 24.12 4.84
N LYS A 108 -16.19 24.60 6.08
CA LYS A 108 -17.23 25.54 6.52
C LYS A 108 -16.85 26.96 6.11
N VAL A 109 -17.78 27.69 5.53
CA VAL A 109 -17.62 29.12 5.23
C VAL A 109 -17.24 29.88 6.50
N GLY A 110 -16.21 30.74 6.38
CA GLY A 110 -15.64 31.49 7.49
C GLY A 110 -14.55 30.79 8.29
N THR A 111 -14.23 29.54 7.98
CA THR A 111 -13.07 28.84 8.58
C THR A 111 -11.78 29.17 7.83
N GLU A 112 -10.64 29.01 8.52
CA GLU A 112 -9.32 29.27 7.96
C GLU A 112 -9.00 28.27 6.84
N PHE A 113 -8.38 28.78 5.78
CA PHE A 113 -7.89 27.95 4.67
C PHE A 113 -6.73 27.05 5.15
N ASN A 114 -6.81 25.77 4.82
CA ASN A 114 -5.73 24.82 5.09
C ASN A 114 -5.25 24.19 3.77
N PRO A 115 -4.01 24.45 3.34
CA PRO A 115 -3.47 23.95 2.07
C PRO A 115 -3.29 22.43 2.01
N GLU A 116 -3.38 21.72 3.16
CA GLU A 116 -3.29 20.25 3.16
C GLU A 116 -4.57 19.55 2.69
N ILE A 117 -5.72 20.25 2.78
CA ILE A 117 -7.04 19.67 2.50
C ILE A 117 -7.90 20.53 1.59
N HIS A 118 -7.46 21.76 1.29
CA HIS A 118 -8.17 22.70 0.45
C HIS A 118 -7.29 23.22 -0.69
N GLU A 119 -7.87 23.30 -1.88
CA GLU A 119 -7.29 23.96 -3.07
C GLU A 119 -7.98 25.32 -3.29
N ALA A 120 -7.24 26.41 -3.13
CA ALA A 120 -7.76 27.75 -3.40
C ALA A 120 -7.72 28.05 -4.89
N VAL A 121 -8.90 28.24 -5.52
CA VAL A 121 -9.01 28.54 -6.95
C VAL A 121 -9.11 30.05 -7.20
N MET A 122 -9.71 30.77 -6.26
CA MET A 122 -9.87 32.23 -6.30
C MET A 122 -9.58 32.80 -4.92
N ALA A 123 -8.85 33.92 -4.89
CA ALA A 123 -8.61 34.70 -3.69
C ALA A 123 -9.09 36.15 -3.93
N GLU A 124 -9.98 36.64 -3.07
CA GLU A 124 -10.48 37.99 -3.11
C GLU A 124 -10.08 38.74 -1.83
N GLY A 125 -9.79 40.05 -1.97
CA GLY A 125 -9.42 40.92 -0.86
C GLY A 125 -7.91 41.10 -0.64
N ASP A 126 -7.53 41.98 0.30
CA ASP A 126 -6.15 42.42 0.52
C ASP A 126 -5.64 42.14 1.95
N GLY A 127 -6.23 41.18 2.65
CA GLY A 127 -5.84 40.81 4.02
C GLY A 127 -4.73 39.76 4.10
N GLU A 128 -4.21 39.51 5.29
CA GLU A 128 -3.19 38.50 5.54
C GLU A 128 -3.78 37.10 5.85
N LYS A 129 -5.03 37.06 6.31
CA LYS A 129 -5.69 35.79 6.67
C LYS A 129 -6.60 35.33 5.54
N GLU A 130 -6.43 34.11 5.12
CA GLU A 130 -7.27 33.45 4.13
C GLU A 130 -8.35 32.65 4.82
N ILE A 131 -9.61 33.01 4.60
CA ILE A 131 -10.79 32.30 5.08
C ILE A 131 -11.58 31.75 3.90
N ILE A 132 -12.27 30.64 4.11
CA ILE A 132 -13.12 30.03 3.08
C ILE A 132 -14.38 30.87 2.91
N ASP A 133 -14.62 31.34 1.69
CA ASP A 133 -15.80 32.10 1.30
C ASP A 133 -16.88 31.19 0.71
N GLU A 134 -16.47 30.25 -0.16
CA GLU A 134 -17.38 29.34 -0.86
C GLU A 134 -16.68 28.04 -1.18
N THR A 135 -17.40 26.92 -1.14
CA THR A 135 -16.91 25.63 -1.63
C THR A 135 -17.41 25.42 -3.05
N LEU A 136 -16.48 25.32 -4.00
CA LEU A 136 -16.79 25.14 -5.42
C LEU A 136 -16.88 23.66 -5.80
N ARG A 137 -16.16 22.80 -5.05
CA ARG A 137 -16.13 21.37 -5.29
C ARG A 137 -15.72 20.63 -4.01
N ASP A 138 -16.44 19.57 -3.72
CA ASP A 138 -16.19 18.77 -2.53
C ASP A 138 -14.84 18.05 -2.58
N GLY A 139 -14.13 18.03 -1.45
CA GLY A 139 -12.99 17.20 -1.22
C GLY A 139 -13.38 15.87 -0.58
N TYR A 140 -12.48 14.89 -0.64
CA TYR A 140 -12.72 13.57 -0.06
C TYR A 140 -11.45 13.00 0.57
N TYR A 141 -11.60 12.38 1.75
CA TYR A 141 -10.66 11.44 2.31
C TYR A 141 -10.99 10.03 1.84
N TYR A 142 -9.97 9.20 1.69
CA TYR A 142 -10.10 7.76 1.50
C TYR A 142 -9.27 7.04 2.55
N ASN A 143 -9.94 6.30 3.44
CA ASN A 143 -9.28 5.62 4.58
C ASN A 143 -8.40 6.53 5.43
N GLY A 144 -8.78 7.79 5.59
CA GLY A 144 -8.06 8.79 6.41
C GLY A 144 -6.97 9.58 5.67
N GLU A 145 -6.66 9.25 4.43
CA GLU A 145 -5.74 10.00 3.57
C GLU A 145 -6.52 10.90 2.61
N VAL A 146 -5.98 12.09 2.31
CA VAL A 146 -6.59 13.01 1.36
C VAL A 146 -6.55 12.39 -0.04
N LEU A 147 -7.73 12.08 -0.56
CA LEU A 147 -7.90 11.57 -1.92
C LEU A 147 -7.98 12.71 -2.93
N ARG A 148 -8.71 13.75 -2.58
CA ARG A 148 -8.91 14.96 -3.37
C ARG A 148 -9.19 16.13 -2.43
N GLU A 149 -8.46 17.21 -2.60
CA GLU A 149 -8.68 18.46 -1.87
C GLU A 149 -10.03 19.07 -2.25
N ALA A 150 -10.64 19.80 -1.30
CA ALA A 150 -11.82 20.58 -1.60
C ALA A 150 -11.43 21.86 -2.32
N MET A 151 -12.04 22.12 -3.49
CA MET A 151 -11.82 23.39 -4.21
C MET A 151 -12.66 24.48 -3.57
N VAL A 152 -12.00 25.52 -3.12
CA VAL A 152 -12.63 26.61 -2.39
C VAL A 152 -12.28 27.98 -2.99
N LYS A 153 -13.19 28.92 -2.84
CA LYS A 153 -12.92 30.34 -3.00
C LYS A 153 -12.52 30.87 -1.62
N VAL A 154 -11.41 31.59 -1.54
CA VAL A 154 -10.94 32.20 -0.31
C VAL A 154 -11.08 33.71 -0.33
N LYS A 155 -11.35 34.28 0.82
CA LYS A 155 -11.37 35.71 1.03
C LYS A 155 -10.26 36.09 2.00
N ARG A 156 -9.47 37.11 1.64
CA ARG A 156 -8.44 37.66 2.48
C ARG A 156 -9.04 38.72 3.40
N VAL A 157 -8.85 38.54 4.68
CA VAL A 157 -9.35 39.47 5.71
C VAL A 157 -8.20 39.98 6.58
N SER A 158 -8.35 41.19 7.07
CA SER A 158 -7.35 41.85 7.95
C SER A 158 -7.48 41.37 9.37
#